data_fdcc3c1df6cccd983f4815e8e70f9c82
#
_entry.id   fdcc3c1df6cccd983f4815e8e70f9c82
#
_cell.length_a   1.000
_cell.length_b   1.000
_cell.length_c   1.000
_cell.angle_alpha   90.00
_cell.angle_beta   90.00
_cell.angle_gamma   90.00
#
_symmetry.space_group_name_H-M   'P 1'
#
loop_
_entity.id
_entity.type
_entity.pdbx_description
1 polymer ?
#
loop_
_entity_poly.entity_id
_entity_poly.type
_entity_poly.pdbx_seq_one_letter_code
_entity_poly.pdbx_strand_id
1 'polypeptide(L)'
;MRGLYLITNDDPIQLLLEKLDAALATHQVAILQYRRKKVEKADQPAEVEQIKLLCEKYQVPFVINDDLKLAAQFGLGVHLGQSDGEITDAKSQLPEGVIIGRTCLNSLELAQKAITDGATYIAFGAVYATSTKPEAGNVGIEVIKQAAAQYDLPICAIGGLTVGNSKPVIEAGADLCAVISDILGRSTAEIPARVQAWAQLFS
;
A
#
# COMPACT_ATOMS: atom_id res chain seq x y z
N MET A 1 -9.61 8.64 0.17
CA MET A 1 -9.07 7.30 0.53
C MET A 1 -8.34 7.44 1.86
N ARG A 2 -8.77 6.71 2.91
CA ARG A 2 -8.21 6.82 4.27
C ARG A 2 -8.33 5.48 4.99
N GLY A 3 -7.31 5.06 5.74
CA GLY A 3 -7.34 3.84 6.55
C GLY A 3 -6.12 2.93 6.39
N LEU A 4 -6.33 1.65 6.70
CA LEU A 4 -5.30 0.61 6.63
C LEU A 4 -5.00 0.25 5.17
N TYR A 5 -3.74 0.35 4.77
CA TYR A 5 -3.22 -0.09 3.50
C TYR A 5 -2.46 -1.42 3.70
N LEU A 6 -3.04 -2.53 3.28
CA LEU A 6 -2.42 -3.83 3.45
C LEU A 6 -1.57 -4.19 2.23
N ILE A 7 -0.34 -4.67 2.48
CA ILE A 7 0.58 -5.15 1.43
C ILE A 7 0.83 -6.63 1.65
N THR A 8 0.79 -7.44 0.58
CA THR A 8 1.05 -8.88 0.65
C THR A 8 2.47 -9.19 1.11
N ASN A 9 2.64 -10.31 1.79
CA ASN A 9 3.93 -10.88 2.17
C ASN A 9 4.29 -12.10 1.28
N ASP A 10 5.40 -12.78 1.59
CA ASP A 10 5.87 -13.94 0.84
C ASP A 10 5.44 -15.29 1.47
N ASP A 11 4.32 -15.35 2.22
CA ASP A 11 3.73 -16.61 2.69
C ASP A 11 3.35 -17.51 1.49
N PRO A 12 3.28 -18.84 1.63
CA PRO A 12 2.68 -19.70 0.62
C PRO A 12 1.29 -19.21 0.22
N ILE A 13 0.95 -19.27 -1.07
CA ILE A 13 -0.27 -18.60 -1.59
C ILE A 13 -1.54 -19.02 -0.87
N GLN A 14 -1.70 -20.30 -0.50
CA GLN A 14 -2.89 -20.75 0.21
C GLN A 14 -3.04 -20.08 1.59
N LEU A 15 -1.94 -20.00 2.36
CA LEU A 15 -1.93 -19.32 3.65
C LEU A 15 -2.17 -17.81 3.48
N LEU A 16 -1.57 -17.21 2.44
CA LEU A 16 -1.79 -15.79 2.14
C LEU A 16 -3.27 -15.52 1.84
N LEU A 17 -3.92 -16.34 1.01
CA LEU A 17 -5.35 -16.19 0.69
C LEU A 17 -6.24 -16.32 1.93
N GLU A 18 -5.96 -17.27 2.84
CA GLU A 18 -6.68 -17.41 4.11
C GLU A 18 -6.54 -16.15 4.99
N LYS A 19 -5.31 -15.61 5.09
CA LYS A 19 -5.03 -14.39 5.86
C LYS A 19 -5.68 -13.16 5.24
N LEU A 20 -5.65 -13.05 3.91
CA LEU A 20 -6.30 -11.96 3.19
C LEU A 20 -7.82 -12.04 3.34
N ASP A 21 -8.43 -13.21 3.20
CA ASP A 21 -9.87 -13.39 3.41
C ASP A 21 -10.27 -12.93 4.82
N ALA A 22 -9.52 -13.34 5.85
CA ALA A 22 -9.75 -12.91 7.24
C ALA A 22 -9.61 -11.39 7.44
N ALA A 23 -8.65 -10.76 6.76
CA ALA A 23 -8.44 -9.32 6.84
C ALA A 23 -9.53 -8.54 6.11
N LEU A 24 -9.83 -8.91 4.86
CA LEU A 24 -10.77 -8.21 4.00
C LEU A 24 -12.22 -8.37 4.45
N ALA A 25 -12.57 -9.52 5.06
CA ALA A 25 -13.90 -9.75 5.64
C ALA A 25 -14.27 -8.78 6.77
N THR A 26 -13.31 -8.08 7.34
CA THR A 26 -13.57 -7.00 8.32
C THR A 26 -14.17 -5.75 7.70
N HIS A 27 -14.07 -5.55 6.39
CA HIS A 27 -14.40 -4.33 5.64
C HIS A 27 -13.68 -3.07 6.17
N GLN A 28 -12.51 -3.23 6.79
CA GLN A 28 -11.72 -2.13 7.38
C GLN A 28 -10.37 -1.92 6.66
N VAL A 29 -10.11 -2.67 5.58
CA VAL A 29 -8.93 -2.46 4.73
C VAL A 29 -9.29 -1.47 3.63
N ALA A 30 -8.57 -0.33 3.58
CA ALA A 30 -8.83 0.73 2.61
C ALA A 30 -8.31 0.41 1.20
N ILE A 31 -7.20 -0.33 1.12
CA ILE A 31 -6.55 -0.71 -0.13
C ILE A 31 -5.64 -1.92 0.11
N LEU A 32 -5.55 -2.82 -0.87
CA LEU A 32 -4.61 -3.95 -0.88
C LEU A 32 -3.58 -3.76 -2.00
N GLN A 33 -2.31 -4.08 -1.72
CA GLN A 33 -1.24 -4.10 -2.72
C GLN A 33 -0.67 -5.51 -2.86
N TYR A 34 -0.56 -5.99 -4.09
CA TYR A 34 0.20 -7.18 -4.43
C TYR A 34 1.69 -6.87 -4.53
N ARG A 35 2.50 -7.44 -3.66
CA ARG A 35 3.96 -7.32 -3.64
C ARG A 35 4.58 -8.64 -3.21
N ARG A 36 5.00 -9.44 -4.18
CA ARG A 36 5.51 -10.81 -4.01
C ARG A 36 6.87 -10.93 -4.69
N LYS A 37 7.92 -10.46 -4.04
CA LYS A 37 9.28 -10.38 -4.65
C LYS A 37 9.97 -11.73 -4.84
N LYS A 38 9.52 -12.78 -4.13
CA LYS A 38 10.08 -14.12 -4.21
C LYS A 38 9.33 -15.05 -5.15
N VAL A 39 8.21 -14.61 -5.70
CA VAL A 39 7.42 -15.38 -6.65
C VAL A 39 7.92 -15.11 -8.06
N GLU A 40 8.15 -16.17 -8.83
CA GLU A 40 8.56 -16.06 -10.23
C GLU A 40 7.52 -15.28 -11.02
N LYS A 41 7.98 -14.43 -11.96
CA LYS A 41 7.08 -13.56 -12.73
C LYS A 41 6.02 -14.34 -13.52
N ALA A 42 6.33 -15.56 -13.95
CA ALA A 42 5.40 -16.42 -14.67
C ALA A 42 4.22 -16.89 -13.80
N ASP A 43 4.41 -16.98 -12.49
CA ASP A 43 3.39 -17.48 -11.54
C ASP A 43 2.54 -16.32 -10.95
N GLN A 44 3.05 -15.09 -11.01
CA GLN A 44 2.35 -13.92 -10.44
C GLN A 44 0.94 -13.70 -11.01
N PRO A 45 0.66 -13.88 -12.33
CA PRO A 45 -0.68 -13.69 -12.86
C PRO A 45 -1.74 -14.59 -12.21
N ALA A 46 -1.40 -15.85 -11.93
CA ALA A 46 -2.32 -16.79 -11.28
C ALA A 46 -2.63 -16.41 -9.82
N GLU A 47 -1.65 -15.86 -9.09
CA GLU A 47 -1.87 -15.33 -7.74
C GLU A 47 -2.70 -14.05 -7.76
N VAL A 48 -2.40 -13.14 -8.69
CA VAL A 48 -3.13 -11.87 -8.85
C VAL A 48 -4.60 -12.14 -9.15
N GLU A 49 -4.92 -13.11 -10.01
CA GLU A 49 -6.29 -13.48 -10.32
C GLU A 49 -7.07 -13.94 -9.08
N GLN A 50 -6.47 -14.82 -8.26
CA GLN A 50 -7.09 -15.30 -7.02
C GLN A 50 -7.31 -14.17 -5.99
N ILE A 51 -6.30 -13.30 -5.80
CA ILE A 51 -6.39 -12.18 -4.86
C ILE A 51 -7.39 -11.13 -5.37
N LYS A 52 -7.45 -10.89 -6.69
CA LYS A 52 -8.43 -9.98 -7.31
C LYS A 52 -9.87 -10.42 -7.00
N LEU A 53 -10.18 -11.72 -7.10
CA LEU A 53 -11.50 -12.25 -6.73
C LEU A 53 -11.85 -12.00 -5.27
N LEU A 54 -10.89 -12.09 -4.34
CA LEU A 54 -11.10 -11.71 -2.94
C LEU A 54 -11.37 -10.21 -2.78
N CYS A 55 -10.60 -9.38 -3.46
CA CYS A 55 -10.79 -7.92 -3.43
C CYS A 55 -12.16 -7.52 -3.97
N GLU A 56 -12.61 -8.14 -5.07
CA GLU A 56 -13.94 -7.92 -5.64
C GLU A 56 -15.05 -8.35 -4.67
N LYS A 57 -14.91 -9.53 -4.03
CA LYS A 57 -15.85 -10.04 -3.02
C LYS A 57 -16.08 -9.05 -1.89
N TYR A 58 -15.01 -8.40 -1.41
CA TYR A 58 -15.05 -7.48 -0.27
C TYR A 58 -15.05 -6.01 -0.68
N GLN A 59 -15.06 -5.71 -1.98
CA GLN A 59 -15.06 -4.34 -2.54
C GLN A 59 -13.85 -3.51 -2.08
N VAL A 60 -12.67 -4.14 -1.99
CA VAL A 60 -11.43 -3.47 -1.61
C VAL A 60 -10.62 -3.12 -2.85
N PRO A 61 -10.21 -1.86 -3.02
CA PRO A 61 -9.31 -1.45 -4.10
C PRO A 61 -8.02 -2.28 -4.11
N PHE A 62 -7.58 -2.69 -5.31
CA PHE A 62 -6.41 -3.55 -5.47
C PHE A 62 -5.41 -2.95 -6.44
N VAL A 63 -4.14 -2.88 -6.04
CA VAL A 63 -3.04 -2.33 -6.84
C VAL A 63 -1.86 -3.30 -6.93
N ILE A 64 -1.11 -3.22 -8.02
CA ILE A 64 0.10 -4.00 -8.26
C ILE A 64 1.33 -3.17 -7.91
N ASN A 65 2.31 -3.75 -7.23
CA ASN A 65 3.58 -3.11 -6.94
C ASN A 65 4.53 -3.19 -8.14
N ASP A 66 5.08 -2.06 -8.59
CA ASP A 66 6.15 -1.88 -9.57
C ASP A 66 5.85 -2.38 -11.00
N ASP A 67 5.01 -3.39 -11.20
CA ASP A 67 4.79 -4.03 -12.50
C ASP A 67 3.57 -3.46 -13.25
N LEU A 68 3.82 -2.43 -14.06
CA LEU A 68 2.78 -1.78 -14.88
C LEU A 68 2.13 -2.76 -15.90
N LYS A 69 2.91 -3.70 -16.46
CA LYS A 69 2.38 -4.67 -17.43
C LYS A 69 1.40 -5.62 -16.76
N LEU A 70 1.74 -6.11 -15.57
CA LEU A 70 0.86 -6.96 -14.78
C LEU A 70 -0.41 -6.19 -14.35
N ALA A 71 -0.28 -4.93 -13.94
CA ALA A 71 -1.43 -4.09 -13.62
C ALA A 71 -2.36 -3.91 -14.83
N ALA A 72 -1.81 -3.61 -16.02
CA ALA A 72 -2.56 -3.45 -17.25
C ALA A 72 -3.27 -4.75 -17.67
N GLN A 73 -2.62 -5.90 -17.53
CA GLN A 73 -3.20 -7.21 -17.84
C GLN A 73 -4.50 -7.47 -17.09
N PHE A 74 -4.61 -7.02 -15.85
CA PHE A 74 -5.78 -7.25 -15.01
C PHE A 74 -6.69 -6.01 -14.86
N GLY A 75 -6.35 -4.89 -15.51
CA GLY A 75 -7.09 -3.63 -15.40
C GLY A 75 -7.07 -3.05 -13.98
N LEU A 76 -5.97 -3.26 -13.26
CA LEU A 76 -5.78 -2.85 -11.86
C LEU A 76 -4.97 -1.55 -11.75
N GLY A 77 -5.01 -0.93 -10.56
CA GLY A 77 -4.11 0.16 -10.21
C GLY A 77 -2.66 -0.28 -10.03
N VAL A 78 -1.76 0.68 -9.91
CA VAL A 78 -0.33 0.42 -9.73
C VAL A 78 0.28 1.33 -8.67
N HIS A 79 1.26 0.82 -7.92
CA HIS A 79 2.15 1.60 -7.07
C HIS A 79 3.57 1.52 -7.62
N LEU A 80 4.18 2.67 -7.95
CA LEU A 80 5.50 2.75 -8.57
C LEU A 80 6.54 3.31 -7.58
N GLY A 81 7.67 2.62 -7.46
CA GLY A 81 8.89 3.17 -6.88
C GLY A 81 9.59 4.14 -7.85
N GLN A 82 10.68 4.77 -7.43
CA GLN A 82 11.36 5.79 -8.25
C GLN A 82 12.01 5.23 -9.54
N SER A 83 12.33 3.94 -9.57
CA SER A 83 12.96 3.24 -10.71
C SER A 83 11.99 2.41 -11.56
N ASP A 84 10.68 2.39 -11.23
CA ASP A 84 9.75 1.39 -11.74
C ASP A 84 8.82 1.92 -12.84
N GLY A 85 9.22 2.99 -13.50
CA GLY A 85 8.49 3.63 -14.61
C GLY A 85 7.87 4.98 -14.24
N GLU A 86 7.25 5.62 -15.22
CA GLU A 86 6.65 6.94 -15.06
C GLU A 86 5.13 6.85 -14.85
N ILE A 87 4.58 7.80 -14.08
CA ILE A 87 3.13 7.89 -13.81
C ILE A 87 2.36 8.18 -15.11
N THR A 88 2.94 8.97 -16.01
CA THR A 88 2.36 9.28 -17.32
C THR A 88 2.19 8.04 -18.18
N ASP A 89 3.12 7.08 -18.11
CA ASP A 89 3.01 5.79 -18.80
C ASP A 89 1.89 4.95 -18.20
N ALA A 90 1.79 4.91 -16.86
CA ALA A 90 0.71 4.22 -16.18
C ALA A 90 -0.66 4.79 -16.57
N LYS A 91 -0.82 6.11 -16.61
CA LYS A 91 -2.06 6.77 -17.05
C LYS A 91 -2.45 6.45 -18.49
N SER A 92 -1.47 6.24 -19.37
CA SER A 92 -1.74 5.93 -20.78
C SER A 92 -2.12 4.47 -21.02
N GLN A 93 -1.71 3.55 -20.13
CA GLN A 93 -1.86 2.10 -20.29
C GLN A 93 -2.95 1.49 -19.42
N LEU A 94 -3.31 2.16 -18.32
CA LEU A 94 -4.31 1.65 -17.38
C LEU A 94 -5.69 2.27 -17.64
N PRO A 95 -6.78 1.59 -17.22
CA PRO A 95 -8.12 2.15 -17.31
C PRO A 95 -8.25 3.50 -16.59
N GLU A 96 -9.12 4.35 -17.07
CA GLU A 96 -9.42 5.61 -16.41
C GLU A 96 -9.99 5.38 -15.00
N GLY A 97 -9.57 6.20 -14.04
CA GLY A 97 -10.06 6.15 -12.66
C GLY A 97 -9.38 5.13 -11.75
N VAL A 98 -8.41 4.34 -12.24
CA VAL A 98 -7.65 3.43 -11.38
C VAL A 98 -6.69 4.19 -10.45
N ILE A 99 -6.31 3.54 -9.36
CA ILE A 99 -5.38 4.08 -8.38
C ILE A 99 -3.95 4.00 -8.91
N ILE A 100 -3.24 5.12 -8.93
CA ILE A 100 -1.82 5.21 -9.29
C ILE A 100 -1.07 5.88 -8.14
N GLY A 101 -0.24 5.10 -7.44
CA GLY A 101 0.56 5.58 -6.32
C GLY A 101 2.03 5.77 -6.67
N ARG A 102 2.69 6.68 -5.95
CA ARG A 102 4.13 6.93 -6.10
C ARG A 102 4.85 6.96 -4.76
N THR A 103 5.93 6.21 -4.63
CA THR A 103 6.89 6.36 -3.54
C THR A 103 7.67 7.65 -3.71
N CYS A 104 7.67 8.54 -2.71
CA CYS A 104 8.37 9.82 -2.71
C CYS A 104 9.53 9.88 -1.69
N LEU A 105 9.86 8.75 -1.05
CA LEU A 105 10.93 8.66 -0.04
C LEU A 105 10.70 9.66 1.11
N ASN A 106 11.54 10.70 1.22
CA ASN A 106 11.37 11.83 2.12
C ASN A 106 11.42 13.20 1.38
N SER A 107 11.06 13.21 0.09
CA SER A 107 11.20 14.39 -0.77
C SER A 107 9.85 14.97 -1.18
N LEU A 108 9.61 16.22 -0.81
CA LEU A 108 8.45 16.98 -1.28
C LEU A 108 8.55 17.33 -2.77
N GLU A 109 9.76 17.43 -3.33
CA GLU A 109 9.96 17.65 -4.77
C GLU A 109 9.48 16.44 -5.58
N LEU A 110 9.83 15.22 -5.13
CA LEU A 110 9.32 13.99 -5.75
C LEU A 110 7.80 13.87 -5.63
N ALA A 111 7.25 14.31 -4.50
CA ALA A 111 5.81 14.35 -4.29
C ALA A 111 5.13 15.35 -5.25
N GLN A 112 5.68 16.56 -5.38
CA GLN A 112 5.15 17.57 -6.30
C GLN A 112 5.20 17.07 -7.76
N LYS A 113 6.30 16.43 -8.17
CA LYS A 113 6.40 15.81 -9.49
C LYS A 113 5.34 14.74 -9.68
N ALA A 114 5.18 13.83 -8.72
CA ALA A 114 4.20 12.76 -8.78
C ALA A 114 2.76 13.30 -8.92
N ILE A 115 2.41 14.35 -8.20
CA ILE A 115 1.10 15.01 -8.28
C ILE A 115 0.91 15.63 -9.67
N THR A 116 1.90 16.34 -10.18
CA THR A 116 1.87 16.96 -11.51
C THR A 116 1.69 15.92 -12.61
N ASP A 117 2.35 14.77 -12.49
CA ASP A 117 2.25 13.65 -13.43
C ASP A 117 0.91 12.89 -13.32
N GLY A 118 0.15 13.11 -12.23
CA GLY A 118 -1.21 12.59 -12.03
C GLY A 118 -1.31 11.36 -11.14
N ALA A 119 -0.42 11.22 -10.14
CA ALA A 119 -0.61 10.25 -9.06
C ALA A 119 -1.94 10.50 -8.35
N THR A 120 -2.55 9.43 -7.84
CA THR A 120 -3.79 9.49 -7.04
C THR A 120 -3.52 9.42 -5.54
N TYR A 121 -2.33 9.04 -5.13
CA TYR A 121 -1.77 9.17 -3.79
C TYR A 121 -0.24 9.17 -3.83
N ILE A 122 0.37 9.72 -2.80
CA ILE A 122 1.82 9.80 -2.61
C ILE A 122 2.23 9.06 -1.34
N ALA A 123 3.39 8.39 -1.34
CA ALA A 123 3.85 7.60 -0.20
C ALA A 123 5.22 8.05 0.29
N PHE A 124 5.35 8.24 1.60
CA PHE A 124 6.59 8.60 2.29
C PHE A 124 7.04 7.49 3.23
N GLY A 125 8.33 7.24 3.29
CA GLY A 125 8.93 6.24 4.18
C GLY A 125 10.37 5.87 3.78
N ALA A 126 11.02 5.05 4.62
CA ALA A 126 10.44 4.39 5.81
C ALA A 126 10.31 5.36 7.00
N VAL A 127 9.12 5.46 7.60
CA VAL A 127 8.88 6.34 8.76
C VAL A 127 9.67 5.87 9.97
N TYR A 128 9.68 4.57 10.24
CA TYR A 128 10.48 3.93 11.28
C TYR A 128 11.37 2.85 10.68
N ALA A 129 12.38 2.43 11.40
CA ALA A 129 13.23 1.31 10.99
C ALA A 129 12.39 0.06 10.68
N THR A 130 12.72 -0.64 9.61
CA THR A 130 11.97 -1.79 9.12
C THR A 130 12.89 -2.91 8.66
N SER A 131 12.53 -4.15 8.96
CA SER A 131 13.22 -5.34 8.47
C SER A 131 12.96 -5.64 6.99
N THR A 132 11.89 -5.09 6.42
CA THR A 132 11.48 -5.36 5.02
C THR A 132 12.35 -4.61 4.00
N LYS A 133 12.86 -3.43 4.37
CA LYS A 133 13.79 -2.59 3.59
C LYS A 133 14.74 -1.87 4.54
N PRO A 134 15.77 -2.54 5.09
CA PRO A 134 16.69 -1.93 6.05
C PRO A 134 17.41 -0.70 5.52
N GLU A 135 17.64 -0.64 4.22
CA GLU A 135 18.30 0.47 3.51
C GLU A 135 17.42 1.73 3.32
N ALA A 136 16.12 1.65 3.59
CA ALA A 136 15.20 2.77 3.35
C ALA A 136 15.38 3.96 4.31
N GLY A 137 16.25 3.83 5.31
CA GLY A 137 16.48 4.88 6.32
C GLY A 137 15.34 5.00 7.32
N ASN A 138 15.33 6.12 8.03
CA ASN A 138 14.26 6.52 8.96
C ASN A 138 13.95 8.00 8.70
N VAL A 139 12.86 8.26 7.98
CA VAL A 139 12.51 9.65 7.58
C VAL A 139 11.69 10.39 8.64
N GLY A 140 11.18 9.66 9.63
CA GLY A 140 10.32 10.23 10.67
C GLY A 140 8.97 10.72 10.13
N ILE A 141 8.29 11.55 10.94
CA ILE A 141 6.94 12.05 10.63
C ILE A 141 6.93 13.47 10.04
N GLU A 142 8.06 14.16 10.05
CA GLU A 142 8.11 15.58 9.68
C GLU A 142 7.77 15.79 8.19
N VAL A 143 8.25 14.94 7.29
CA VAL A 143 7.90 15.00 5.86
C VAL A 143 6.40 14.78 5.62
N ILE A 144 5.75 13.93 6.42
CA ILE A 144 4.30 13.69 6.33
C ILE A 144 3.54 14.96 6.72
N LYS A 145 3.94 15.60 7.82
CA LYS A 145 3.34 16.84 8.30
C LYS A 145 3.49 17.99 7.29
N GLN A 146 4.66 18.12 6.68
CA GLN A 146 4.90 19.11 5.63
C GLN A 146 4.06 18.81 4.38
N ALA A 147 3.98 17.55 3.96
CA ALA A 147 3.17 17.15 2.83
C ALA A 147 1.68 17.41 3.07
N ALA A 148 1.16 17.09 4.26
CA ALA A 148 -0.23 17.32 4.64
C ALA A 148 -0.61 18.82 4.69
N ALA A 149 0.34 19.68 4.99
CA ALA A 149 0.14 21.13 4.95
C ALA A 149 0.17 21.71 3.52
N GLN A 150 0.75 20.98 2.56
CA GLN A 150 1.03 21.49 1.21
C GLN A 150 0.12 20.87 0.12
N TYR A 151 -0.35 19.63 0.32
CA TYR A 151 -1.04 18.86 -0.73
C TYR A 151 -2.39 18.34 -0.27
N ASP A 152 -3.38 18.42 -1.16
CA ASP A 152 -4.74 17.87 -0.96
C ASP A 152 -4.88 16.39 -1.39
N LEU A 153 -3.78 15.76 -1.80
CA LEU A 153 -3.76 14.37 -2.25
C LEU A 153 -3.58 13.42 -1.05
N PRO A 154 -4.21 12.23 -1.04
CA PRO A 154 -4.01 11.26 0.02
C PRO A 154 -2.54 10.92 0.26
N ILE A 155 -2.12 11.00 1.51
CA ILE A 155 -0.75 10.74 1.95
C ILE A 155 -0.67 9.36 2.60
N CYS A 156 0.19 8.51 2.06
CA CYS A 156 0.49 7.19 2.59
C CYS A 156 1.80 7.20 3.37
N ALA A 157 1.77 6.75 4.61
CA ALA A 157 2.96 6.47 5.40
C ALA A 157 3.30 4.98 5.33
N ILE A 158 4.58 4.66 5.18
CA ILE A 158 5.08 3.29 5.14
C ILE A 158 6.39 3.13 5.90
N GLY A 159 6.63 1.93 6.42
CA GLY A 159 7.89 1.50 7.05
C GLY A 159 7.81 1.45 8.57
N GLY A 160 7.92 0.24 9.12
CA GLY A 160 7.97 -0.04 10.55
C GLY A 160 6.69 0.31 11.33
N LEU A 161 5.56 0.53 10.64
CA LEU A 161 4.30 0.91 11.26
C LEU A 161 3.62 -0.27 11.96
N THR A 162 3.09 0.03 13.14
CA THR A 162 2.29 -0.88 13.97
C THR A 162 1.14 -0.11 14.60
N VAL A 163 0.12 -0.80 15.12
CA VAL A 163 -0.94 -0.13 15.91
C VAL A 163 -0.36 0.71 17.05
N GLY A 164 0.75 0.24 17.67
CA GLY A 164 1.33 0.90 18.83
C GLY A 164 2.10 2.20 18.55
N ASN A 165 2.53 2.42 17.28
CA ASN A 165 3.36 3.59 16.93
C ASN A 165 2.76 4.50 15.85
N SER A 166 1.59 4.17 15.29
CA SER A 166 1.06 4.89 14.12
C SER A 166 0.17 6.09 14.47
N LYS A 167 -0.29 6.22 15.72
CA LYS A 167 -1.11 7.37 16.11
C LYS A 167 -0.45 8.72 15.79
N PRO A 168 0.83 8.98 16.15
CA PRO A 168 1.50 10.24 15.79
C PRO A 168 1.63 10.44 14.27
N VAL A 169 1.72 9.36 13.50
CA VAL A 169 1.83 9.39 12.04
C VAL A 169 0.52 9.86 11.40
N ILE A 170 -0.61 9.34 11.91
CA ILE A 170 -1.95 9.74 11.48
C ILE A 170 -2.26 11.18 11.91
N GLU A 171 -1.89 11.56 13.12
CA GLU A 171 -2.03 12.95 13.64
C GLU A 171 -1.15 13.95 12.84
N ALA A 172 -0.04 13.50 12.27
CA ALA A 172 0.78 14.29 11.35
C ALA A 172 0.15 14.50 9.98
N GLY A 173 -0.94 13.79 9.65
CA GLY A 173 -1.69 13.96 8.43
C GLY A 173 -1.60 12.79 7.43
N ALA A 174 -1.13 11.62 7.86
CA ALA A 174 -1.21 10.43 7.02
C ALA A 174 -2.66 9.97 6.88
N ASP A 175 -3.14 9.83 5.65
CA ASP A 175 -4.44 9.26 5.33
C ASP A 175 -4.40 7.74 5.27
N LEU A 176 -3.28 7.18 4.83
CA LEU A 176 -3.06 5.75 4.69
C LEU A 176 -1.83 5.32 5.50
N CYS A 177 -1.95 4.21 6.22
CA CYS A 177 -0.82 3.53 6.85
C CYS A 177 -0.59 2.18 6.17
N ALA A 178 0.52 2.05 5.44
CA ALA A 178 0.87 0.83 4.72
C ALA A 178 1.65 -0.14 5.61
N VAL A 179 1.15 -1.36 5.74
CA VAL A 179 1.72 -2.39 6.60
C VAL A 179 1.78 -3.76 5.91
N ILE A 180 2.75 -4.58 6.34
CA ILE A 180 2.89 -5.99 5.98
C ILE A 180 2.80 -6.84 7.24
N SER A 181 3.89 -6.87 8.01
CA SER A 181 4.11 -7.80 9.11
C SER A 181 3.20 -7.57 10.31
N ASP A 182 2.75 -6.35 10.55
CA ASP A 182 1.85 -6.05 11.68
C ASP A 182 0.49 -6.75 11.55
N ILE A 183 0.09 -7.10 10.33
CA ILE A 183 -1.10 -7.89 10.01
C ILE A 183 -0.71 -9.31 9.60
N LEU A 184 0.02 -9.48 8.48
CA LEU A 184 0.27 -10.78 7.88
C LEU A 184 1.33 -11.62 8.61
N GLY A 185 2.08 -11.03 9.54
CA GLY A 185 2.95 -11.75 10.46
C GLY A 185 2.21 -12.49 11.59
N ARG A 186 0.88 -12.35 11.69
CA ARG A 186 0.04 -12.98 12.70
C ARG A 186 -0.58 -14.27 12.19
N SER A 187 -1.12 -15.06 13.13
CA SER A 187 -1.98 -16.17 12.77
C SER A 187 -3.29 -15.67 12.14
N THR A 188 -3.91 -16.46 11.28
CA THR A 188 -5.17 -16.10 10.61
C THR A 188 -6.27 -15.70 11.62
N ALA A 189 -6.33 -16.38 12.77
CA ALA A 189 -7.31 -16.09 13.82
C ALA A 189 -7.13 -14.72 14.51
N GLU A 190 -5.90 -14.17 14.55
CA GLU A 190 -5.60 -12.88 15.18
C GLU A 190 -5.82 -11.69 14.25
N ILE A 191 -5.85 -11.93 12.94
CA ILE A 191 -5.90 -10.87 11.92
C ILE A 191 -7.12 -9.97 12.08
N PRO A 192 -8.37 -10.47 12.22
CA PRO A 192 -9.54 -9.59 12.32
C PRO A 192 -9.45 -8.60 13.47
N ALA A 193 -9.02 -9.05 14.66
CA ALA A 193 -8.86 -8.18 15.81
C ALA A 193 -7.75 -7.12 15.58
N ARG A 194 -6.68 -7.50 14.87
CA ARG A 194 -5.59 -6.55 14.57
C ARG A 194 -6.02 -5.50 13.53
N VAL A 195 -6.76 -5.91 12.50
CA VAL A 195 -7.34 -4.97 11.53
C VAL A 195 -8.32 -4.01 12.19
N GLN A 196 -9.17 -4.51 13.11
CA GLN A 196 -10.07 -3.67 13.88
C GLN A 196 -9.32 -2.65 14.76
N ALA A 197 -8.20 -3.04 15.38
CA ALA A 197 -7.37 -2.13 16.14
C ALA A 197 -6.75 -1.02 15.25
N TRP A 198 -6.41 -1.32 14.00
CA TRP A 198 -6.01 -0.31 13.02
C TRP A 198 -7.15 0.64 12.67
N ALA A 199 -8.36 0.13 12.43
CA ALA A 199 -9.52 0.94 12.09
C ALA A 199 -9.83 1.98 13.18
N GLN A 200 -9.66 1.62 14.45
CA GLN A 200 -9.84 2.52 15.60
C GLN A 200 -8.86 3.70 15.63
N LEU A 201 -7.70 3.58 14.99
CA LEU A 201 -6.75 4.71 14.91
C LEU A 201 -7.22 5.79 13.92
N PHE A 202 -8.09 5.45 12.98
CA PHE A 202 -8.60 6.35 11.93
C PHE A 202 -10.00 6.90 12.22
N SER A 203 -10.61 6.48 13.35
CA SER A 203 -11.93 6.93 13.81
C SER A 203 -11.90 8.29 14.48
#